data_294f1da1e0bf74f73fd064ed4334f472
#
_entry.id   294f1da1e0bf74f73fd064ed4334f472
#
_cell.length_a   1.000
_cell.length_b   1.000
_cell.length_c   1.000
_cell.angle_alpha   90.00
_cell.angle_beta   90.00
_cell.angle_gamma   90.00
#
_symmetry.space_group_name_H-M   'P 1'
#
loop_
_entity.id
_entity.type
_entity.pdbx_description
1 polymer ?
#
loop_
_entity_poly.entity_id
_entity_poly.type
_entity_poly.pdbx_seq_one_letter_code
_entity_poly.pdbx_strand_id
1 'polypeptide(L)'
;AISNQPSFHYPYLFSYIGKPEMAQPLLKQLLTQTFDDTPTGYPGDEDNGSMAAWYIFNSLGFYPVTPGTGEYVIGMPLLDKATIALSNGKTLTIETSPNQPQHQFIHKVKRKNLPHTDLFFTHEDLLEGGTISYRLGIVPHAAYHHESALPYSLSEEID
;
A
#
# COMPACT_ATOMS: atom_id res chain seq x y z
N ALA A 1 -8.24 -14.54 -6.23
CA ALA A 1 -6.87 -14.86 -5.86
C ALA A 1 -5.92 -14.00 -6.69
N ILE A 2 -4.81 -13.57 -6.12
CA ILE A 2 -3.71 -12.94 -6.85
C ILE A 2 -2.84 -14.08 -7.37
N SER A 3 -2.92 -14.38 -8.65
CA SER A 3 -2.17 -15.49 -9.24
C SER A 3 -1.32 -15.07 -10.45
N ASN A 4 -1.49 -13.82 -10.91
CA ASN A 4 -0.78 -13.30 -12.08
C ASN A 4 -0.98 -11.77 -12.16
N GLN A 5 -0.14 -11.05 -12.93
CA GLN A 5 -0.15 -9.59 -13.08
C GLN A 5 -1.53 -8.99 -13.39
N PRO A 6 -2.39 -9.58 -14.25
CA PRO A 6 -3.72 -9.02 -14.50
C PRO A 6 -4.60 -8.87 -13.27
N SER A 7 -4.28 -9.56 -12.16
CA SER A 7 -5.06 -9.49 -10.92
C SER A 7 -4.44 -8.61 -9.82
N PHE A 8 -3.21 -8.11 -10.01
CA PHE A 8 -2.46 -7.38 -8.98
C PHE A 8 -3.13 -6.08 -8.53
N HIS A 9 -3.88 -5.43 -9.40
CA HIS A 9 -4.58 -4.18 -9.12
C HIS A 9 -5.95 -4.38 -8.46
N TYR A 10 -6.57 -5.57 -8.53
CA TYR A 10 -7.95 -5.79 -8.07
C TYR A 10 -8.22 -5.33 -6.62
N PRO A 11 -7.36 -5.61 -5.63
CA PRO A 11 -7.62 -5.16 -4.27
C PRO A 11 -7.66 -3.62 -4.16
N TYR A 12 -6.95 -2.92 -5.04
CA TYR A 12 -6.82 -1.47 -5.03
C TYR A 12 -7.98 -0.72 -5.67
N LEU A 13 -8.85 -1.40 -6.44
CA LEU A 13 -10.00 -0.76 -7.09
C LEU A 13 -10.92 -0.04 -6.10
N PHE A 14 -10.98 -0.51 -4.86
CA PHE A 14 -11.73 0.16 -3.81
C PHE A 14 -11.18 1.55 -3.46
N SER A 15 -9.87 1.77 -3.56
CA SER A 15 -9.26 3.08 -3.34
C SER A 15 -9.66 4.09 -4.41
N TYR A 16 -9.85 3.65 -5.66
CA TYR A 16 -10.28 4.49 -6.78
C TYR A 16 -11.74 4.98 -6.67
N ILE A 17 -12.54 4.34 -5.85
CA ILE A 17 -13.91 4.76 -5.54
C ILE A 17 -14.05 5.34 -4.13
N GLY A 18 -12.94 5.69 -3.49
CA GLY A 18 -12.94 6.29 -2.16
C GLY A 18 -13.36 5.35 -1.03
N LYS A 19 -13.14 4.03 -1.19
CA LYS A 19 -13.48 2.98 -0.21
C LYS A 19 -12.27 2.13 0.21
N PRO A 20 -11.12 2.76 0.58
CA PRO A 20 -9.90 2.03 0.90
C PRO A 20 -10.07 1.07 2.09
N GLU A 21 -11.03 1.33 2.99
CA GLU A 21 -11.34 0.43 4.10
C GLU A 21 -11.80 -0.97 3.65
N MET A 22 -12.28 -1.11 2.41
CA MET A 22 -12.61 -2.42 1.83
C MET A 22 -11.38 -3.15 1.30
N ALA A 23 -10.37 -2.41 0.84
CA ALA A 23 -9.11 -2.97 0.36
C ALA A 23 -8.21 -3.48 1.49
N GLN A 24 -8.15 -2.75 2.61
CA GLN A 24 -7.17 -2.94 3.68
C GLN A 24 -7.21 -4.35 4.30
N PRO A 25 -8.36 -4.88 4.78
CA PRO A 25 -8.41 -6.24 5.31
C PRO A 25 -8.15 -7.29 4.24
N LEU A 26 -8.58 -7.06 3.00
CA LEU A 26 -8.31 -7.96 1.89
C LEU A 26 -6.80 -8.05 1.59
N LEU A 27 -6.10 -6.92 1.52
CA LEU A 27 -4.66 -6.89 1.32
C LEU A 27 -3.92 -7.59 2.46
N LYS A 28 -4.30 -7.32 3.72
CA LYS A 28 -3.69 -8.00 4.87
C LYS A 28 -3.90 -9.52 4.81
N GLN A 29 -5.11 -9.97 4.46
CA GLN A 29 -5.40 -11.39 4.28
C GLN A 29 -4.54 -12.01 3.17
N LEU A 30 -4.45 -11.36 2.01
CA LEU A 30 -3.63 -11.84 0.89
C LEU A 30 -2.16 -11.98 1.30
N LEU A 31 -1.58 -10.96 1.93
CA LEU A 31 -0.18 -10.98 2.37
C LEU A 31 0.13 -12.07 3.41
N THR A 32 -0.82 -12.38 4.29
CA THR A 32 -0.58 -13.31 5.41
C THR A 32 -1.04 -14.74 5.15
N GLN A 33 -1.88 -14.98 4.13
CA GLN A 33 -2.48 -16.30 3.91
C GLN A 33 -2.16 -16.91 2.55
N THR A 34 -1.62 -16.13 1.59
CA THR A 34 -1.36 -16.65 0.24
C THR A 34 0.12 -16.74 -0.10
N PHE A 35 0.98 -16.17 0.71
CA PHE A 35 2.45 -16.26 0.58
C PHE A 35 3.02 -17.00 1.78
N ASP A 36 4.05 -17.80 1.55
CA ASP A 36 4.80 -18.47 2.60
C ASP A 36 6.30 -18.61 2.21
N ASP A 37 7.12 -19.14 3.11
CA ASP A 37 8.57 -19.30 2.95
C ASP A 37 8.98 -20.67 2.40
N THR A 38 8.06 -21.39 1.79
CA THR A 38 8.35 -22.66 1.11
C THR A 38 8.80 -22.45 -0.35
N PRO A 39 9.40 -23.48 -0.99
CA PRO A 39 9.74 -23.40 -2.42
C PRO A 39 8.54 -23.15 -3.36
N THR A 40 7.31 -23.36 -2.87
CA THR A 40 6.06 -23.12 -3.59
C THR A 40 5.25 -21.97 -2.99
N GLY A 41 5.90 -21.06 -2.28
CA GLY A 41 5.28 -20.03 -1.46
C GLY A 41 4.63 -18.86 -2.22
N TYR A 42 4.62 -18.89 -3.55
CA TYR A 42 3.87 -17.94 -4.37
C TYR A 42 2.52 -18.51 -4.79
N PRO A 43 1.42 -17.71 -4.76
CA PRO A 43 0.08 -18.20 -5.09
C PRO A 43 -0.18 -18.44 -6.59
N GLY A 44 0.82 -18.24 -7.44
CA GLY A 44 0.72 -18.38 -8.89
C GLY A 44 2.04 -18.12 -9.57
N ASP A 45 1.99 -17.58 -10.80
CA ASP A 45 3.17 -17.31 -11.61
C ASP A 45 3.98 -16.13 -11.04
N GLU A 46 5.25 -16.36 -10.74
CA GLU A 46 6.16 -15.36 -10.18
C GLU A 46 6.53 -14.28 -11.21
N ASP A 47 6.68 -14.69 -12.48
CA ASP A 47 6.88 -13.84 -13.67
C ASP A 47 8.04 -12.84 -13.53
N ASN A 48 9.23 -13.37 -13.37
CA ASN A 48 10.49 -12.61 -13.39
C ASN A 48 10.55 -11.48 -12.34
N GLY A 49 10.07 -11.74 -11.13
CA GLY A 49 10.11 -10.81 -10.02
C GLY A 49 8.82 -10.00 -9.80
N SER A 50 7.80 -10.15 -10.65
CA SER A 50 6.55 -9.39 -10.54
C SER A 50 5.80 -9.70 -9.25
N MET A 51 5.64 -10.97 -8.92
CA MET A 51 4.93 -11.41 -7.72
C MET A 51 5.72 -11.06 -6.44
N ALA A 52 7.05 -11.25 -6.47
CA ALA A 52 7.92 -10.85 -5.37
C ALA A 52 7.88 -9.33 -5.14
N ALA A 53 7.94 -8.53 -6.21
CA ALA A 53 7.81 -7.08 -6.12
C ALA A 53 6.44 -6.67 -5.57
N TRP A 54 5.35 -7.33 -6.00
CA TRP A 54 4.01 -7.09 -5.45
C TRP A 54 3.99 -7.33 -3.93
N TYR A 55 4.53 -8.46 -3.47
CA TYR A 55 4.60 -8.78 -2.04
C TYR A 55 5.41 -7.74 -1.25
N ILE A 56 6.58 -7.35 -1.76
CA ILE A 56 7.47 -6.38 -1.09
C ILE A 56 6.78 -5.02 -0.98
N PHE A 57 6.27 -4.46 -2.09
CA PHE A 57 5.59 -3.17 -2.07
C PHE A 57 4.38 -3.16 -1.13
N ASN A 58 3.55 -4.20 -1.18
CA ASN A 58 2.39 -4.31 -0.30
C ASN A 58 2.80 -4.45 1.16
N SER A 59 3.88 -5.17 1.47
CA SER A 59 4.42 -5.27 2.82
C SER A 59 4.88 -3.92 3.38
N LEU A 60 5.31 -3.00 2.51
CA LEU A 60 5.65 -1.61 2.85
C LEU A 60 4.40 -0.73 3.00
N GLY A 61 3.24 -1.17 2.51
CA GLY A 61 1.95 -0.48 2.65
C GLY A 61 1.52 0.37 1.45
N PHE A 62 2.11 0.18 0.26
CA PHE A 62 1.71 0.86 -0.97
C PHE A 62 2.08 0.05 -2.21
N TYR A 63 1.47 0.37 -3.36
CA TYR A 63 1.75 -0.31 -4.63
C TYR A 63 1.57 0.63 -5.83
N PRO A 64 2.46 0.61 -6.84
CA PRO A 64 2.32 1.39 -8.08
C PRO A 64 1.28 0.73 -9.01
N VAL A 65 0.00 0.98 -8.74
CA VAL A 65 -1.13 0.33 -9.45
C VAL A 65 -1.14 0.69 -10.93
N THR A 66 -0.90 1.96 -11.24
CA THR A 66 -0.86 2.49 -12.61
C THR A 66 0.57 2.96 -12.92
N PRO A 67 1.43 2.08 -13.46
CA PRO A 67 2.79 2.48 -13.83
C PRO A 67 2.80 3.65 -14.80
N GLY A 68 3.67 4.62 -14.56
CA GLY A 68 3.80 5.82 -15.39
C GLY A 68 3.13 7.07 -14.82
N THR A 69 2.18 6.96 -13.87
CA THR A 69 1.62 8.13 -13.17
C THR A 69 2.54 8.67 -12.08
N GLY A 70 3.50 7.86 -11.62
CA GLY A 70 4.33 8.21 -10.47
C GLY A 70 3.62 8.11 -9.13
N GLU A 71 2.44 7.51 -9.10
CA GLU A 71 1.64 7.31 -7.89
C GLU A 71 1.80 5.90 -7.31
N TYR A 72 1.82 5.83 -5.98
CA TYR A 72 1.86 4.60 -5.19
C TYR A 72 0.63 4.57 -4.29
N VAL A 73 -0.38 3.81 -4.67
CA VAL A 73 -1.65 3.73 -3.94
C VAL A 73 -1.42 3.09 -2.57
N ILE A 74 -1.94 3.72 -1.52
CA ILE A 74 -1.82 3.24 -0.15
C ILE A 74 -2.66 1.98 0.00
N GLY A 75 -1.99 0.92 0.49
CA GLY A 75 -2.59 -0.38 0.78
C GLY A 75 -2.66 -0.65 2.28
N MET A 76 -2.09 -1.79 2.70
CA MET A 76 -2.09 -2.21 4.10
C MET A 76 -0.70 -2.71 4.49
N PRO A 77 0.07 -1.97 5.29
CA PRO A 77 1.42 -2.37 5.66
C PRO A 77 1.41 -3.66 6.51
N LEU A 78 2.39 -4.53 6.25
CA LEU A 78 2.59 -5.78 6.98
C LEU A 78 3.70 -5.66 8.02
N LEU A 79 4.74 -4.87 7.74
CA LEU A 79 5.94 -4.76 8.57
C LEU A 79 5.76 -3.73 9.68
N ASP A 80 6.28 -4.02 10.87
CA ASP A 80 6.34 -3.04 11.97
C ASP A 80 7.28 -1.88 11.61
N LYS A 81 8.40 -2.21 10.96
CA LYS A 81 9.37 -1.24 10.50
C LYS A 81 10.14 -1.73 9.29
N ALA A 82 10.35 -0.81 8.34
CA ALA A 82 11.26 -1.00 7.22
C ALA A 82 12.13 0.24 7.02
N THR A 83 13.35 0.04 6.55
CA THR A 83 14.28 1.13 6.23
C THR A 83 14.84 0.89 4.84
N ILE A 84 14.72 1.89 3.96
CA ILE A 84 15.11 1.82 2.56
C ILE A 84 16.17 2.90 2.32
N ALA A 85 17.36 2.49 1.89
CA ALA A 85 18.37 3.41 1.39
C ALA A 85 18.00 3.82 -0.04
N LEU A 86 17.80 5.11 -0.27
CA LEU A 86 17.42 5.64 -1.57
C LEU A 86 18.67 5.97 -2.39
N SER A 87 18.55 5.90 -3.73
CA SER A 87 19.65 6.19 -4.66
C SER A 87 20.20 7.62 -4.56
N ASN A 88 19.40 8.55 -4.05
CA ASN A 88 19.79 9.94 -3.81
C ASN A 88 20.52 10.17 -2.46
N GLY A 89 20.89 9.10 -1.75
CA GLY A 89 21.57 9.14 -0.46
C GLY A 89 20.67 9.39 0.75
N LYS A 90 19.37 9.58 0.54
CA LYS A 90 18.39 9.71 1.63
C LYS A 90 17.93 8.34 2.12
N THR A 91 17.22 8.33 3.23
CA THR A 91 16.63 7.12 3.81
C THR A 91 15.13 7.31 3.97
N LEU A 92 14.35 6.35 3.49
CA LEU A 92 12.92 6.25 3.75
C LEU A 92 12.70 5.20 4.84
N THR A 93 12.03 5.59 5.92
CA THR A 93 11.62 4.69 7.00
C THR A 93 10.11 4.56 7.00
N ILE A 94 9.62 3.33 7.09
CA ILE A 94 8.20 3.02 7.23
C ILE A 94 8.01 2.43 8.61
N GLU A 95 7.05 2.92 9.37
CA GLU A 95 6.71 2.47 10.71
C GLU A 95 5.20 2.22 10.83
N THR A 96 4.83 1.10 11.41
CA THR A 96 3.44 0.69 11.59
C THR A 96 3.18 0.32 13.04
N SER A 97 2.23 1.00 13.70
CA SER A 97 1.91 0.72 15.10
C SER A 97 0.49 1.22 15.45
N PRO A 98 -0.30 0.42 16.19
CA PRO A 98 -0.08 -0.99 16.51
C PRO A 98 -0.25 -1.88 15.28
N ASN A 99 0.43 -3.04 15.21
CA ASN A 99 0.37 -3.95 14.05
C ASN A 99 0.16 -5.41 14.50
N GLN A 100 -0.97 -5.67 15.15
CA GLN A 100 -1.40 -7.03 15.51
C GLN A 100 -2.34 -7.57 14.43
N PRO A 101 -2.61 -8.89 14.37
CA PRO A 101 -3.50 -9.49 13.35
C PRO A 101 -4.87 -8.83 13.24
N GLN A 102 -5.45 -8.39 14.36
CA GLN A 102 -6.77 -7.72 14.38
C GLN A 102 -6.76 -6.27 13.89
N HIS A 103 -5.58 -5.63 13.79
CA HIS A 103 -5.48 -4.26 13.27
C HIS A 103 -5.49 -4.31 11.74
N GLN A 104 -6.68 -4.18 11.16
CA GLN A 104 -6.94 -4.37 9.73
C GLN A 104 -7.32 -3.09 8.99
N PHE A 105 -7.33 -1.96 9.69
CA PHE A 105 -7.74 -0.67 9.13
C PHE A 105 -6.72 0.41 9.43
N ILE A 106 -6.42 1.25 8.45
CA ILE A 106 -5.58 2.42 8.62
C ILE A 106 -6.44 3.53 9.21
N HIS A 107 -6.04 4.03 10.39
CA HIS A 107 -6.68 5.16 11.05
C HIS A 107 -5.98 6.48 10.76
N LYS A 108 -4.69 6.44 10.47
CA LYS A 108 -3.91 7.64 10.20
C LYS A 108 -2.63 7.29 9.45
N VAL A 109 -2.29 8.13 8.49
CA VAL A 109 -0.98 8.16 7.85
C VAL A 109 -0.33 9.51 8.14
N LYS A 110 0.97 9.49 8.41
CA LYS A 110 1.79 10.69 8.49
C LYS A 110 3.03 10.52 7.61
N ARG A 111 3.46 11.60 7.00
CA ARG A 111 4.75 11.72 6.33
C ARG A 111 5.54 12.84 6.97
N LYS A 112 6.77 12.54 7.44
CA LYS A 112 7.62 13.49 8.19
C LYS A 112 6.87 14.16 9.35
N ASN A 113 6.10 13.38 10.11
CA ASN A 113 5.24 13.80 11.23
C ASN A 113 4.03 14.68 10.85
N LEU A 114 3.83 15.05 9.59
CA LEU A 114 2.67 15.78 9.12
C LEU A 114 1.57 14.80 8.68
N PRO A 115 0.28 15.10 8.89
CA PRO A 115 -0.81 14.29 8.37
C PRO A 115 -0.71 14.15 6.85
N HIS A 116 -0.95 12.93 6.35
CA HIS A 116 -1.07 12.63 4.94
C HIS A 116 -2.47 12.08 4.71
N THR A 117 -3.27 12.75 3.89
CA THR A 117 -4.69 12.44 3.69
C THR A 117 -4.98 11.80 2.35
N ASP A 118 -4.13 11.99 1.36
CA ASP A 118 -4.29 11.40 0.03
C ASP A 118 -4.21 9.87 0.08
N LEU A 119 -4.90 9.19 -0.82
CA LEU A 119 -4.91 7.73 -0.88
C LEU A 119 -3.71 7.15 -1.63
N PHE A 120 -2.72 7.96 -1.94
CA PHE A 120 -1.48 7.58 -2.62
C PHE A 120 -0.32 8.46 -2.15
N PHE A 121 0.90 8.00 -2.39
CA PHE A 121 2.13 8.79 -2.36
C PHE A 121 2.58 9.06 -3.78
N THR A 122 3.16 10.23 -4.05
CA THR A 122 3.88 10.46 -5.29
C THR A 122 5.29 9.87 -5.22
N HIS A 123 5.92 9.68 -6.38
CA HIS A 123 7.31 9.23 -6.42
C HIS A 123 8.25 10.22 -5.72
N GLU A 124 8.00 11.51 -5.88
CA GLU A 124 8.72 12.59 -5.21
C GLU A 124 8.59 12.49 -3.69
N ASP A 125 7.38 12.20 -3.18
CA ASP A 125 7.14 12.01 -1.74
C ASP A 125 8.04 10.93 -1.16
N LEU A 126 8.19 9.81 -1.87
CA LEU A 126 9.04 8.70 -1.43
C LEU A 126 10.52 9.06 -1.52
N LEU A 127 10.95 9.74 -2.60
CA LEU A 127 12.33 10.18 -2.81
C LEU A 127 12.78 11.28 -1.84
N GLU A 128 11.86 12.00 -1.24
CA GLU A 128 12.19 12.94 -0.18
C GLU A 128 12.77 12.26 1.06
N GLY A 129 12.49 10.98 1.25
CA GLY A 129 12.90 10.22 2.42
C GLY A 129 12.19 10.65 3.70
N GLY A 130 12.79 10.34 4.85
CA GLY A 130 12.18 10.59 6.16
C GLY A 130 11.26 9.43 6.55
N THR A 131 10.31 9.69 7.46
CA THR A 131 9.44 8.64 8.01
C THR A 131 8.02 8.75 7.50
N ILE A 132 7.50 7.63 6.99
CA ILE A 132 6.07 7.38 6.81
C ILE A 132 5.62 6.52 7.99
N SER A 133 4.60 6.98 8.72
CA SER A 133 4.04 6.23 9.85
C SER A 133 2.57 5.92 9.63
N TYR A 134 2.22 4.66 9.82
CA TYR A 134 0.85 4.16 9.79
C TYR A 134 0.37 3.89 11.21
N ARG A 135 -0.81 4.40 11.55
CA ARG A 135 -1.54 4.00 12.74
C ARG A 135 -2.71 3.13 12.33
N LEU A 136 -2.71 1.88 12.82
CA LEU A 136 -3.76 0.92 12.51
C LEU A 136 -4.79 0.82 13.64
N GLY A 137 -5.99 0.32 13.30
CA GLY A 137 -7.07 0.05 14.22
C GLY A 137 -7.87 -1.20 13.83
N ILE A 138 -8.82 -1.57 14.70
CA ILE A 138 -9.61 -2.80 14.56
C ILE A 138 -10.95 -2.58 13.86
N VAL A 139 -11.37 -1.33 13.69
CA VAL A 139 -12.61 -0.95 12.99
C VAL A 139 -12.30 0.07 11.90
N PRO A 140 -13.11 0.16 10.85
CA PRO A 140 -12.96 1.20 9.83
C PRO A 140 -13.03 2.60 10.46
N HIS A 141 -12.24 3.53 9.94
CA HIS A 141 -12.21 4.92 10.40
C HIS A 141 -12.67 5.86 9.27
N ALA A 142 -13.93 6.26 9.31
CA ALA A 142 -14.56 7.05 8.24
C ALA A 142 -13.89 8.42 8.00
N ALA A 143 -13.32 9.04 9.02
CA ALA A 143 -12.68 10.35 8.89
C ALA A 143 -11.36 10.33 8.10
N TYR A 144 -10.78 9.15 7.84
CA TYR A 144 -9.54 9.03 7.07
C TYR A 144 -9.74 9.38 5.58
N HIS A 145 -10.97 9.27 5.05
CA HIS A 145 -11.25 9.34 3.62
C HIS A 145 -12.09 10.53 3.18
N HIS A 146 -12.59 11.34 4.09
CA HIS A 146 -13.66 12.31 3.79
C HIS A 146 -13.23 13.49 2.89
N GLU A 147 -11.92 13.75 2.78
CA GLU A 147 -11.33 14.81 1.94
C GLU A 147 -10.08 14.31 1.20
N SER A 148 -9.92 12.99 1.06
CA SER A 148 -8.72 12.40 0.46
C SER A 148 -8.75 12.55 -1.06
N ALA A 149 -7.62 12.94 -1.66
CA ALA A 149 -7.44 12.81 -3.09
C ALA A 149 -7.43 11.33 -3.48
N LEU A 150 -8.18 11.01 -4.54
CA LEU A 150 -8.22 9.66 -5.13
C LEU A 150 -7.00 9.45 -6.03
N PRO A 151 -6.55 8.21 -6.24
CA PRO A 151 -5.53 7.91 -7.22
C PRO A 151 -6.01 8.29 -8.63
N TYR A 152 -5.06 8.65 -9.50
CA TYR A 152 -5.34 9.00 -10.89
C TYR A 152 -6.15 7.92 -11.62
N SER A 153 -7.20 8.36 -12.31
CA SER A 153 -8.01 7.54 -13.19
C SER A 153 -8.24 8.25 -14.52
N LEU A 154 -8.02 7.54 -15.62
CA LEU A 154 -8.27 8.08 -16.98
C LEU A 154 -9.74 8.51 -17.17
N SER A 155 -10.66 7.92 -16.42
CA SER A 155 -12.10 8.26 -16.48
C SER A 155 -12.38 9.70 -16.05
N GLU A 156 -11.50 10.33 -15.27
CA GLU A 156 -11.64 11.72 -14.81
C GLU A 156 -11.18 12.75 -15.85
N GLU A 157 -10.48 12.32 -16.90
CA GLU A 157 -10.04 13.20 -18.00
C GLU A 157 -11.08 13.37 -19.12
N ILE A 158 -12.18 12.62 -19.05
CA ILE A 158 -13.17 12.53 -20.16
C ILE A 158 -14.38 13.46 -19.94
N ASP A 159 -14.43 14.15 -18.82
CA ASP A 159 -15.41 15.23 -18.54
C ASP A 159 -14.77 16.59 -18.86
#